data_06795c85eaadb26754394eec105120b2
#
_entry.id   06795c85eaadb26754394eec105120b2
#
_cell.length_a   1.000
_cell.length_b   1.000
_cell.length_c   1.000
_cell.angle_alpha   90.00
_cell.angle_beta   90.00
_cell.angle_gamma   90.00
#
_symmetry.space_group_name_H-M   'P 1'
#
loop_
_entity.id
_entity.type
_entity.pdbx_description
1 polymer ?
#
loop_
_entity_poly.entity_id
_entity_poly.type
_entity_poly.pdbx_seq_one_letter_code
_entity_poly.pdbx_strand_id
1 'polypeptide(L)'
;MTDDVVIVSAARTPVGSFNGAFATLPAHDLGAVAIKAALERAGIEPGRVSEVIMGQILTAAQGQNPARQASIGAGIPVESPAWGVNQLCGSGLRTVALGYQALLNGDSEIVVAGGQESMSMAPHAQHLRGGVKMGGLELVDTMIKDGLWDAFNGYHMGNTAENVARQWQITRAQQDEFAVASQQKAEAAQKAGKFNDEIVPVTIKTRKGDVVVSADEYPRHGATLDAMAKLKPAFEKDGTVTAGSASGINDGAAAVVLMTAKQAAKEGKKPLARIVSWAQAGVDPKIMGSGPIPASRAALKKAGWSVGDLDLIEANEAFAAQACAVNKDLGWDTSKVNVNGGAIAIGHPVGASGARVLVTLLHEMQKRDSKKGLATLCIGGGMGIAMCVARD
;
A
#
# COMPACT_ATOMS: atom_id res chain seq x y z
N MET A 1 -21.24 -24.98 3.99
CA MET A 1 -20.02 -24.39 3.33
C MET A 1 -20.17 -22.88 3.43
N THR A 2 -19.22 -22.20 4.03
CA THR A 2 -19.17 -20.73 4.03
C THR A 2 -18.97 -20.28 2.58
N ASP A 3 -19.73 -19.26 2.15
CA ASP A 3 -19.59 -18.68 0.81
C ASP A 3 -18.20 -18.01 0.68
N ASP A 4 -17.54 -18.18 -0.46
CA ASP A 4 -16.25 -17.53 -0.70
C ASP A 4 -16.44 -16.02 -0.88
N VAL A 5 -15.50 -15.22 -0.42
CA VAL A 5 -15.46 -13.78 -0.70
C VAL A 5 -14.55 -13.53 -1.89
N VAL A 6 -15.06 -12.79 -2.84
CA VAL A 6 -14.37 -12.47 -4.10
C VAL A 6 -14.14 -10.97 -4.26
N ILE A 7 -13.08 -10.64 -4.97
CA ILE A 7 -12.76 -9.29 -5.43
C ILE A 7 -13.25 -9.17 -6.86
N VAL A 8 -14.20 -8.30 -7.12
CA VAL A 8 -14.80 -8.14 -8.46
C VAL A 8 -14.23 -6.97 -9.24
N SER A 9 -13.56 -6.06 -8.56
CA SER A 9 -12.89 -4.91 -9.19
C SER A 9 -11.74 -4.39 -8.35
N ALA A 10 -10.78 -3.74 -9.03
CA ALA A 10 -9.61 -3.13 -8.43
C ALA A 10 -9.19 -1.89 -9.26
N ALA A 11 -8.86 -0.80 -8.58
CA ALA A 11 -8.37 0.42 -9.20
C ALA A 11 -7.42 1.16 -8.27
N ARG A 12 -6.48 1.91 -8.83
CA ARG A 12 -5.61 2.83 -8.10
C ARG A 12 -5.39 4.14 -8.83
N THR A 13 -5.08 5.19 -8.12
CA THR A 13 -4.53 6.41 -8.73
C THR A 13 -3.07 6.16 -9.18
N PRO A 14 -2.50 7.02 -10.00
CA PRO A 14 -1.05 7.16 -10.05
C PRO A 14 -0.48 7.42 -8.66
N VAL A 15 0.77 7.08 -8.44
CA VAL A 15 1.51 7.46 -7.23
C VAL A 15 2.28 8.74 -7.50
N GLY A 16 1.95 9.80 -6.75
CA GLY A 16 2.61 11.10 -6.80
C GLY A 16 3.89 11.13 -5.95
N SER A 17 4.86 11.93 -6.37
CA SER A 17 6.05 12.24 -5.58
C SER A 17 5.73 13.23 -4.47
N PHE A 18 6.56 13.24 -3.43
CA PHE A 18 6.45 14.23 -2.36
C PHE A 18 6.53 15.66 -2.91
N ASN A 19 5.54 16.47 -2.58
CA ASN A 19 5.35 17.81 -3.14
C ASN A 19 5.31 17.84 -4.68
N GLY A 20 4.91 16.73 -5.31
CA GLY A 20 4.76 16.58 -6.75
C GLY A 20 3.34 16.90 -7.25
N ALA A 21 2.88 16.14 -8.23
CA ALA A 21 1.62 16.39 -8.92
C ALA A 21 0.39 16.47 -7.98
N PHE A 22 0.39 15.70 -6.89
CA PHE A 22 -0.73 15.66 -5.93
C PHE A 22 -0.53 16.50 -4.67
N ALA A 23 0.47 17.38 -4.63
CA ALA A 23 0.83 18.17 -3.45
C ALA A 23 -0.31 18.96 -2.79
N THR A 24 -1.34 19.30 -3.56
CA THR A 24 -2.49 20.10 -3.09
C THR A 24 -3.78 19.30 -2.95
N LEU A 25 -3.74 18.00 -3.21
CA LEU A 25 -4.91 17.13 -3.10
C LEU A 25 -4.93 16.41 -1.74
N PRO A 26 -6.01 16.58 -0.95
CA PRO A 26 -6.16 15.80 0.26
C PRO A 26 -6.35 14.30 -0.07
N ALA A 27 -5.98 13.43 0.86
CA ALA A 27 -6.04 11.99 0.68
C ALA A 27 -7.44 11.49 0.26
N HIS A 28 -8.50 12.09 0.82
CA HIS A 28 -9.87 11.68 0.52
C HIS A 28 -10.31 12.01 -0.92
N ASP A 29 -9.74 13.02 -1.58
CA ASP A 29 -10.02 13.29 -2.99
C ASP A 29 -9.41 12.20 -3.88
N LEU A 30 -8.17 11.77 -3.59
CA LEU A 30 -7.55 10.63 -4.25
C LEU A 30 -8.32 9.34 -3.98
N GLY A 31 -8.77 9.14 -2.73
CA GLY A 31 -9.62 8.02 -2.33
C GLY A 31 -10.93 7.98 -3.09
N ALA A 32 -11.60 9.12 -3.25
CA ALA A 32 -12.85 9.22 -4.02
C ALA A 32 -12.66 8.81 -5.48
N VAL A 33 -11.55 9.21 -6.12
CA VAL A 33 -11.22 8.80 -7.50
C VAL A 33 -11.04 7.27 -7.59
N ALA A 34 -10.30 6.67 -6.67
CA ALA A 34 -10.05 5.23 -6.67
C ALA A 34 -11.35 4.43 -6.41
N ILE A 35 -12.17 4.85 -5.45
CA ILE A 35 -13.46 4.22 -5.12
C ILE A 35 -14.40 4.30 -6.32
N LYS A 36 -14.58 5.49 -6.90
CA LYS A 36 -15.45 5.69 -8.06
C LYS A 36 -15.04 4.80 -9.23
N ALA A 37 -13.76 4.78 -9.56
CA ALA A 37 -13.24 3.94 -10.65
C ALA A 37 -13.42 2.44 -10.36
N ALA A 38 -13.23 1.99 -9.12
CA ALA A 38 -13.45 0.59 -8.75
C ALA A 38 -14.92 0.19 -8.91
N LEU A 39 -15.88 1.06 -8.53
CA LEU A 39 -17.31 0.83 -8.73
C LEU A 39 -17.69 0.83 -10.21
N GLU A 40 -17.22 1.80 -10.98
CA GLU A 40 -17.47 1.87 -12.43
C GLU A 40 -16.97 0.61 -13.17
N ARG A 41 -15.75 0.16 -12.85
CA ARG A 41 -15.17 -1.07 -13.43
C ARG A 41 -15.95 -2.33 -13.03
N ALA A 42 -16.48 -2.36 -11.81
CA ALA A 42 -17.35 -3.44 -11.35
C ALA A 42 -18.75 -3.39 -11.99
N GLY A 43 -19.14 -2.26 -12.56
CA GLY A 43 -20.54 -2.00 -12.96
C GLY A 43 -21.50 -2.07 -11.78
N ILE A 44 -21.06 -1.55 -10.63
CA ILE A 44 -21.85 -1.49 -9.37
C ILE A 44 -22.30 -0.06 -9.15
N GLU A 45 -23.63 0.12 -9.03
CA GLU A 45 -24.20 1.41 -8.68
C GLU A 45 -23.80 1.82 -7.25
N PRO A 46 -23.40 3.08 -7.02
CA PRO A 46 -22.97 3.54 -5.69
C PRO A 46 -23.97 3.26 -4.57
N GLY A 47 -25.27 3.31 -4.86
CA GLY A 47 -26.34 3.00 -3.91
C GLY A 47 -26.41 1.55 -3.44
N ARG A 48 -25.63 0.66 -4.05
CA ARG A 48 -25.56 -0.76 -3.66
C ARG A 48 -24.47 -1.04 -2.64
N VAL A 49 -23.59 -0.09 -2.38
CA VAL A 49 -22.48 -0.27 -1.43
C VAL A 49 -23.01 -0.30 -0.01
N SER A 50 -22.75 -1.38 0.72
CA SER A 50 -23.15 -1.52 2.13
C SER A 50 -22.28 -0.66 3.05
N GLU A 51 -20.97 -0.66 2.82
CA GLU A 51 -20.01 0.15 3.59
C GLU A 51 -18.70 0.40 2.84
N VAL A 52 -17.97 1.42 3.29
CA VAL A 52 -16.62 1.77 2.80
C VAL A 52 -15.62 1.72 3.94
N ILE A 53 -14.49 1.03 3.74
CA ILE A 53 -13.41 0.93 4.72
C ILE A 53 -12.11 1.40 4.06
N MET A 54 -11.53 2.52 4.52
CA MET A 54 -10.31 3.07 3.94
C MET A 54 -9.18 3.15 4.96
N GLY A 55 -7.99 2.69 4.55
CA GLY A 55 -6.76 2.86 5.30
C GLY A 55 -6.20 4.26 5.11
N GLN A 56 -5.82 4.92 6.20
CA GLN A 56 -5.11 6.20 6.18
C GLN A 56 -4.41 6.42 7.52
N ILE A 57 -3.20 6.98 7.50
CA ILE A 57 -2.40 7.21 8.71
C ILE A 57 -2.44 8.69 9.10
N LEU A 58 -2.13 9.56 8.13
CA LEU A 58 -1.93 10.99 8.34
C LEU A 58 -3.27 11.71 8.19
N THR A 59 -4.03 11.75 9.29
CA THR A 59 -5.40 12.31 9.31
C THR A 59 -5.50 13.66 9.99
N ALA A 60 -4.40 14.20 10.54
CA ALA A 60 -4.41 15.47 11.23
C ALA A 60 -4.86 16.61 10.31
N ALA A 61 -5.78 17.46 10.80
CA ALA A 61 -6.34 18.61 10.08
C ALA A 61 -7.03 18.32 8.73
N GLN A 62 -7.41 17.05 8.45
CA GLN A 62 -8.11 16.67 7.22
C GLN A 62 -9.64 16.61 7.35
N GLY A 63 -10.18 17.12 8.43
CA GLY A 63 -11.62 17.10 8.72
C GLY A 63 -12.05 15.79 9.38
N GLN A 64 -13.36 15.67 9.60
CA GLN A 64 -13.92 14.48 10.22
C GLN A 64 -13.91 13.31 9.25
N ASN A 65 -13.38 12.16 9.69
CA ASN A 65 -13.47 10.89 8.99
C ASN A 65 -13.16 10.99 7.48
N PRO A 66 -11.89 11.06 7.08
CA PRO A 66 -11.50 11.16 5.66
C PRO A 66 -12.03 10.00 4.79
N ALA A 67 -12.23 8.80 5.36
CA ALA A 67 -12.86 7.69 4.65
C ALA A 67 -14.32 8.01 4.27
N ARG A 68 -15.06 8.68 5.16
CA ARG A 68 -16.41 9.14 4.89
C ARG A 68 -16.43 10.23 3.81
N GLN A 69 -15.47 11.14 3.85
CA GLN A 69 -15.34 12.18 2.82
C GLN A 69 -15.06 11.56 1.45
N ALA A 70 -14.17 10.56 1.37
CA ALA A 70 -13.89 9.84 0.14
C ALA A 70 -15.13 9.08 -0.39
N SER A 71 -15.87 8.40 0.49
CA SER A 71 -17.09 7.66 0.15
C SER A 71 -18.14 8.59 -0.49
N ILE A 72 -18.45 9.70 0.16
CA ILE A 72 -19.42 10.69 -0.36
C ILE A 72 -18.88 11.34 -1.65
N GLY A 73 -17.60 11.70 -1.68
CA GLY A 73 -16.95 12.26 -2.87
C GLY A 73 -16.98 11.32 -4.08
N ALA A 74 -17.03 10.01 -3.86
CA ALA A 74 -17.19 9.00 -4.90
C ALA A 74 -18.64 8.82 -5.37
N GLY A 75 -19.62 9.51 -4.74
CA GLY A 75 -21.03 9.42 -5.07
C GLY A 75 -21.80 8.34 -4.33
N ILE A 76 -21.19 7.69 -3.31
CA ILE A 76 -21.89 6.72 -2.46
C ILE A 76 -22.85 7.48 -1.55
N PRO A 77 -24.13 7.03 -1.42
CA PRO A 77 -25.15 7.74 -0.68
C PRO A 77 -24.86 7.82 0.83
N VAL A 78 -25.48 8.79 1.47
CA VAL A 78 -25.22 9.09 2.90
C VAL A 78 -25.70 7.98 3.85
N GLU A 79 -26.55 7.12 3.39
CA GLU A 79 -27.04 5.95 4.15
C GLU A 79 -25.99 4.86 4.32
N SER A 80 -24.99 4.78 3.41
CA SER A 80 -23.91 3.80 3.49
C SER A 80 -22.81 4.31 4.43
N PRO A 81 -22.55 3.65 5.57
CA PRO A 81 -21.50 4.07 6.49
C PRO A 81 -20.10 3.95 5.88
N ALA A 82 -19.17 4.76 6.39
CA ALA A 82 -17.76 4.67 6.04
C ALA A 82 -16.88 4.97 7.24
N TRP A 83 -15.74 4.30 7.34
CA TRP A 83 -14.81 4.46 8.44
C TRP A 83 -13.36 4.18 8.04
N GLY A 84 -12.42 4.70 8.84
CA GLY A 84 -11.00 4.62 8.57
C GLY A 84 -10.26 3.64 9.46
N VAL A 85 -9.14 3.09 8.94
CA VAL A 85 -8.23 2.19 9.66
C VAL A 85 -6.82 2.78 9.65
N ASN A 86 -6.19 2.79 10.80
CA ASN A 86 -4.76 3.03 10.92
C ASN A 86 -4.08 1.76 11.46
N GLN A 87 -3.43 1.04 10.57
CA GLN A 87 -2.44 -0.01 10.88
C GLN A 87 -1.16 0.28 10.08
N LEU A 88 -0.77 1.56 10.04
CA LEU A 88 0.41 2.02 9.29
C LEU A 88 0.44 1.45 7.86
N CYS A 89 1.58 0.94 7.40
CA CYS A 89 1.75 0.42 6.03
C CYS A 89 0.76 -0.69 5.65
N GLY A 90 0.24 -1.42 6.63
CA GLY A 90 -0.74 -2.50 6.44
C GLY A 90 -2.19 -2.06 6.29
N SER A 91 -2.50 -0.78 6.54
CA SER A 91 -3.88 -0.27 6.61
C SER A 91 -4.72 -0.67 5.41
N GLY A 92 -4.24 -0.43 4.19
CA GLY A 92 -4.98 -0.73 2.96
C GLY A 92 -5.25 -2.23 2.73
N LEU A 93 -4.38 -3.12 3.17
CA LEU A 93 -4.65 -4.56 3.10
C LEU A 93 -5.52 -5.04 4.26
N ARG A 94 -5.41 -4.37 5.42
CA ARG A 94 -6.27 -4.64 6.58
C ARG A 94 -7.72 -4.30 6.30
N THR A 95 -8.02 -3.24 5.56
CA THR A 95 -9.39 -2.89 5.17
C THR A 95 -10.04 -4.00 4.34
N VAL A 96 -9.28 -4.62 3.45
CA VAL A 96 -9.75 -5.77 2.65
C VAL A 96 -10.06 -6.97 3.56
N ALA A 97 -9.21 -7.24 4.55
CA ALA A 97 -9.46 -8.29 5.53
C ALA A 97 -10.71 -8.02 6.40
N LEU A 98 -10.97 -6.75 6.74
CA LEU A 98 -12.17 -6.35 7.48
C LEU A 98 -13.43 -6.47 6.62
N GLY A 99 -13.38 -6.03 5.36
CA GLY A 99 -14.46 -6.22 4.40
C GLY A 99 -14.78 -7.70 4.16
N TYR A 100 -13.73 -8.54 4.05
CA TYR A 100 -13.88 -10.00 4.01
C TYR A 100 -14.65 -10.53 5.22
N GLN A 101 -14.32 -10.07 6.44
CA GLN A 101 -14.99 -10.49 7.66
C GLN A 101 -16.45 -10.02 7.72
N ALA A 102 -16.74 -8.77 7.33
CA ALA A 102 -18.09 -8.22 7.30
C ALA A 102 -19.02 -9.01 6.34
N LEU A 103 -18.51 -9.39 5.17
CA LEU A 103 -19.23 -10.22 4.19
C LEU A 103 -19.51 -11.63 4.71
N LEU A 104 -18.53 -12.28 5.35
CA LEU A 104 -18.72 -13.62 5.92
C LEU A 104 -19.69 -13.64 7.10
N ASN A 105 -19.75 -12.57 7.89
CA ASN A 105 -20.71 -12.42 8.98
C ASN A 105 -22.13 -12.09 8.49
N GLY A 106 -22.28 -11.66 7.24
CA GLY A 106 -23.55 -11.17 6.70
C GLY A 106 -23.93 -9.74 7.12
N ASP A 107 -22.96 -8.98 7.66
CA ASP A 107 -23.15 -7.57 8.04
C ASP A 107 -23.26 -6.67 6.81
N SER A 108 -22.64 -7.08 5.70
CA SER A 108 -22.58 -6.34 4.44
C SER A 108 -22.75 -7.27 3.23
N GLU A 109 -23.31 -6.73 2.12
CA GLU A 109 -23.42 -7.45 0.84
C GLU A 109 -22.35 -7.03 -0.17
N ILE A 110 -22.01 -5.74 -0.21
CA ILE A 110 -20.99 -5.16 -1.08
C ILE A 110 -20.14 -4.19 -0.25
N VAL A 111 -18.85 -4.45 -0.17
CA VAL A 111 -17.90 -3.62 0.56
C VAL A 111 -16.88 -3.01 -0.40
N VAL A 112 -16.66 -1.71 -0.29
CA VAL A 112 -15.50 -1.06 -0.89
C VAL A 112 -14.41 -0.95 0.18
N ALA A 113 -13.27 -1.59 -0.07
CA ALA A 113 -12.13 -1.57 0.81
C ALA A 113 -10.90 -1.00 0.09
N GLY A 114 -10.10 -0.23 0.79
CA GLY A 114 -8.94 0.38 0.14
C GLY A 114 -8.06 1.18 1.08
N GLY A 115 -7.28 2.08 0.53
CA GLY A 115 -6.46 3.00 1.29
C GLY A 115 -6.16 4.26 0.48
N GLN A 116 -5.88 5.32 1.20
CA GLN A 116 -5.58 6.64 0.67
C GLN A 116 -4.52 7.30 1.54
N GLU A 117 -3.64 8.10 0.97
CA GLU A 117 -2.66 8.88 1.72
C GLU A 117 -2.25 10.11 0.93
N SER A 118 -2.08 11.23 1.61
CA SER A 118 -1.38 12.41 1.10
C SER A 118 -0.32 12.81 2.10
N MET A 119 0.89 12.32 1.87
CA MET A 119 2.04 12.64 2.72
C MET A 119 2.49 14.07 2.51
N SER A 120 2.27 14.62 1.30
CA SER A 120 2.56 16.00 0.95
C SER A 120 1.71 17.00 1.74
N MET A 121 0.50 16.63 2.16
CA MET A 121 -0.40 17.50 2.94
C MET A 121 -0.37 17.20 4.45
N ALA A 122 0.55 16.38 4.93
CA ALA A 122 0.71 16.17 6.37
C ALA A 122 1.12 17.49 7.06
N PRO A 123 0.35 17.96 8.04
CA PRO A 123 0.64 19.25 8.67
C PRO A 123 1.76 19.15 9.70
N HIS A 124 2.31 20.32 10.04
CA HIS A 124 3.07 20.46 11.27
C HIS A 124 2.11 20.84 12.41
N ALA A 125 2.27 20.26 13.58
CA ALA A 125 1.36 20.41 14.71
C ALA A 125 2.08 20.81 16.00
N GLN A 126 1.32 21.42 16.91
CA GLN A 126 1.80 21.77 18.26
C GLN A 126 0.66 21.68 19.27
N HIS A 127 0.98 21.22 20.48
CA HIS A 127 0.05 21.16 21.60
C HIS A 127 -0.09 22.56 22.26
N LEU A 128 -1.09 23.35 21.85
CA LEU A 128 -1.27 24.73 22.30
C LEU A 128 -2.44 24.95 23.26
N ARG A 129 -3.23 23.94 23.61
CA ARG A 129 -4.40 24.13 24.49
C ARG A 129 -4.04 24.61 25.89
N GLY A 130 -2.84 24.29 26.39
CA GLY A 130 -2.29 24.78 27.64
C GLY A 130 -1.59 26.15 27.54
N GLY A 131 -1.49 26.71 26.34
CA GLY A 131 -0.75 27.95 26.08
C GLY A 131 0.77 27.79 26.14
N VAL A 132 1.47 28.87 25.82
CA VAL A 132 2.93 28.99 25.93
C VAL A 132 3.23 30.22 26.81
N LYS A 133 3.74 29.98 27.99
CA LYS A 133 4.01 31.08 28.95
C LYS A 133 5.21 31.92 28.57
N MET A 134 6.27 31.33 28.03
CA MET A 134 7.53 31.99 27.67
C MET A 134 8.37 31.11 26.74
N GLY A 135 9.11 31.73 25.81
CA GLY A 135 10.00 31.06 24.86
C GLY A 135 9.40 30.83 23.51
N GLY A 136 10.15 30.18 22.63
CA GLY A 136 9.74 29.83 21.28
C GLY A 136 8.78 28.64 21.22
N LEU A 137 8.20 28.43 20.03
CA LEU A 137 7.38 27.27 19.70
C LEU A 137 8.13 26.37 18.71
N GLU A 138 8.10 25.06 18.98
CA GLU A 138 8.58 24.06 18.05
C GLU A 138 7.37 23.34 17.45
N LEU A 139 7.30 23.29 16.11
CA LEU A 139 6.29 22.55 15.38
C LEU A 139 6.80 21.14 15.09
N VAL A 140 5.97 20.14 15.34
CA VAL A 140 6.25 18.74 15.05
C VAL A 140 5.75 18.39 13.67
N ASP A 141 6.62 17.85 12.81
CA ASP A 141 6.22 17.25 11.54
C ASP A 141 5.42 15.96 11.79
N THR A 142 4.12 15.99 11.52
CA THR A 142 3.23 14.83 11.77
C THR A 142 3.52 13.68 10.83
N MET A 143 4.02 13.92 9.62
CA MET A 143 4.43 12.86 8.70
C MET A 143 5.56 12.00 9.31
N ILE A 144 6.56 12.66 9.88
CA ILE A 144 7.65 11.97 10.56
C ILE A 144 7.13 11.33 11.85
N LYS A 145 6.49 12.13 12.72
CA LYS A 145 6.12 11.70 14.07
C LYS A 145 5.14 10.54 14.10
N ASP A 146 4.12 10.57 13.23
CA ASP A 146 3.02 9.61 13.24
C ASP A 146 3.20 8.49 12.20
N GLY A 147 3.98 8.73 11.14
CA GLY A 147 4.16 7.77 10.04
C GLY A 147 5.53 7.11 9.96
N LEU A 148 6.63 7.83 10.30
CA LEU A 148 7.99 7.40 9.99
C LEU A 148 8.89 7.23 11.24
N TRP A 149 8.36 7.43 12.43
CA TRP A 149 9.11 7.37 13.69
C TRP A 149 8.72 6.16 14.52
N ASP A 150 9.71 5.37 14.96
CA ASP A 150 9.49 4.31 15.92
C ASP A 150 9.21 4.92 17.30
N ALA A 151 7.94 4.81 17.70
CA ALA A 151 7.46 5.37 18.97
C ALA A 151 8.06 4.68 20.21
N PHE A 152 8.55 3.44 20.08
CA PHE A 152 9.07 2.63 21.16
C PHE A 152 10.57 2.87 21.37
N ASN A 153 11.32 3.02 20.29
CA ASN A 153 12.78 3.12 20.31
C ASN A 153 13.29 4.53 20.03
N GLY A 154 12.45 5.46 19.59
CA GLY A 154 12.79 6.87 19.46
C GLY A 154 13.72 7.20 18.28
N TYR A 155 13.57 6.51 17.15
CA TYR A 155 14.34 6.76 15.94
C TYR A 155 13.49 6.56 14.65
N HIS A 156 14.05 6.96 13.53
CA HIS A 156 13.37 6.85 12.22
C HIS A 156 13.23 5.38 11.77
N MET A 157 12.20 5.07 10.95
CA MET A 157 12.01 3.74 10.36
C MET A 157 13.24 3.24 9.61
N GLY A 158 14.05 4.11 9.02
CA GLY A 158 15.32 3.75 8.39
C GLY A 158 16.33 3.08 9.33
N ASN A 159 16.32 3.45 10.62
CA ASN A 159 17.13 2.76 11.62
C ASN A 159 16.66 1.32 11.86
N THR A 160 15.36 1.05 11.77
CA THR A 160 14.85 -0.33 11.83
C THR A 160 15.34 -1.14 10.62
N ALA A 161 15.46 -0.52 9.44
CA ALA A 161 16.03 -1.17 8.25
C ALA A 161 17.52 -1.50 8.42
N GLU A 162 18.29 -0.62 9.08
CA GLU A 162 19.69 -0.93 9.45
C GLU A 162 19.75 -2.10 10.43
N ASN A 163 18.83 -2.19 11.40
CA ASN A 163 18.75 -3.34 12.31
C ASN A 163 18.47 -4.64 11.55
N VAL A 164 17.57 -4.61 10.60
CA VAL A 164 17.27 -5.76 9.73
C VAL A 164 18.49 -6.12 8.88
N ALA A 165 19.18 -5.12 8.29
CA ALA A 165 20.39 -5.37 7.51
C ALA A 165 21.46 -6.10 8.33
N ARG A 166 21.68 -5.67 9.57
CA ARG A 166 22.62 -6.32 10.50
C ARG A 166 22.20 -7.74 10.86
N GLN A 167 20.95 -7.93 11.24
CA GLN A 167 20.45 -9.23 11.72
C GLN A 167 20.44 -10.28 10.62
N TRP A 168 20.04 -9.92 9.39
CA TRP A 168 20.01 -10.85 8.24
C TRP A 168 21.27 -10.81 7.39
N GLN A 169 22.29 -10.00 7.80
CA GLN A 169 23.55 -9.84 7.08
C GLN A 169 23.33 -9.43 5.61
N ILE A 170 22.50 -8.40 5.41
CA ILE A 170 22.25 -7.82 4.09
C ILE A 170 23.24 -6.69 3.86
N THR A 171 24.10 -6.85 2.87
CA THR A 171 25.14 -5.86 2.56
C THR A 171 24.58 -4.66 1.81
N ARG A 172 25.35 -3.55 1.80
CA ARG A 172 25.05 -2.37 1.00
C ARG A 172 24.93 -2.73 -0.51
N ALA A 173 25.80 -3.54 -1.03
CA ALA A 173 25.78 -3.95 -2.44
C ALA A 173 24.48 -4.68 -2.79
N GLN A 174 24.03 -5.63 -1.95
CA GLN A 174 22.76 -6.32 -2.14
C GLN A 174 21.55 -5.37 -2.13
N GLN A 175 21.57 -4.34 -1.27
CA GLN A 175 20.52 -3.34 -1.23
C GLN A 175 20.50 -2.47 -2.49
N ASP A 176 21.64 -2.04 -2.96
CA ASP A 176 21.78 -1.24 -4.18
C ASP A 176 21.34 -2.03 -5.43
N GLU A 177 21.78 -3.29 -5.55
CA GLU A 177 21.35 -4.21 -6.63
C GLU A 177 19.83 -4.40 -6.63
N PHE A 178 19.25 -4.64 -5.47
CA PHE A 178 17.80 -4.80 -5.32
C PHE A 178 17.05 -3.53 -5.75
N ALA A 179 17.51 -2.37 -5.30
CA ALA A 179 16.87 -1.09 -5.61
C ALA A 179 16.96 -0.75 -7.10
N VAL A 180 18.11 -0.99 -7.74
CA VAL A 180 18.27 -0.81 -9.20
C VAL A 180 17.35 -1.76 -9.95
N ALA A 181 17.27 -3.03 -9.53
CA ALA A 181 16.38 -3.99 -10.17
C ALA A 181 14.89 -3.59 -10.05
N SER A 182 14.46 -3.07 -8.90
CA SER A 182 13.11 -2.54 -8.72
C SER A 182 12.83 -1.35 -9.67
N GLN A 183 13.75 -0.40 -9.79
CA GLN A 183 13.63 0.73 -10.71
C GLN A 183 13.58 0.27 -12.18
N GLN A 184 14.44 -0.63 -12.60
CA GLN A 184 14.46 -1.15 -13.97
C GLN A 184 13.20 -1.93 -14.32
N LYS A 185 12.66 -2.73 -13.39
CA LYS A 185 11.37 -3.41 -13.57
C LYS A 185 10.22 -2.39 -13.72
N ALA A 186 10.17 -1.35 -12.90
CA ALA A 186 9.15 -0.31 -12.98
C ALA A 186 9.25 0.50 -14.29
N GLU A 187 10.44 0.86 -14.71
CA GLU A 187 10.69 1.53 -15.99
C GLU A 187 10.22 0.67 -17.17
N ALA A 188 10.58 -0.61 -17.18
CA ALA A 188 10.14 -1.54 -18.22
C ALA A 188 8.62 -1.72 -18.23
N ALA A 189 8.01 -1.83 -17.03
CA ALA A 189 6.56 -1.95 -16.89
C ALA A 189 5.81 -0.70 -17.38
N GLN A 190 6.30 0.50 -17.05
CA GLN A 190 5.72 1.75 -17.56
C GLN A 190 5.82 1.85 -19.09
N LYS A 191 7.00 1.57 -19.66
CA LYS A 191 7.21 1.59 -21.12
C LYS A 191 6.33 0.57 -21.85
N ALA A 192 6.06 -0.57 -21.23
CA ALA A 192 5.20 -1.62 -21.77
C ALA A 192 3.70 -1.40 -21.48
N GLY A 193 3.31 -0.32 -20.81
CA GLY A 193 1.91 -0.04 -20.45
C GLY A 193 1.30 -1.02 -19.45
N LYS A 194 2.12 -1.70 -18.64
CA LYS A 194 1.66 -2.73 -17.70
C LYS A 194 0.70 -2.20 -16.63
N PHE A 195 0.79 -0.91 -16.30
CA PHE A 195 -0.06 -0.27 -15.29
C PHE A 195 -1.34 0.37 -15.84
N ASN A 196 -1.55 0.37 -17.18
CA ASN A 196 -2.67 1.10 -17.79
C ASN A 196 -4.05 0.60 -17.31
N ASP A 197 -4.19 -0.70 -17.06
CA ASP A 197 -5.48 -1.28 -16.64
C ASP A 197 -5.78 -1.06 -15.16
N GLU A 198 -4.76 -0.84 -14.33
CA GLU A 198 -4.93 -0.64 -12.90
C GLU A 198 -5.06 0.85 -12.51
N ILE A 199 -4.37 1.74 -13.24
CA ILE A 199 -4.39 3.17 -12.98
C ILE A 199 -5.69 3.81 -13.48
N VAL A 200 -6.24 4.72 -12.66
CA VAL A 200 -7.27 5.67 -13.05
C VAL A 200 -6.66 7.07 -13.07
N PRO A 201 -6.78 7.82 -14.17
CA PRO A 201 -6.25 9.18 -14.23
C PRO A 201 -6.91 10.10 -13.21
N VAL A 202 -6.12 10.99 -12.62
CA VAL A 202 -6.59 12.03 -11.70
C VAL A 202 -6.56 13.38 -12.41
N THR A 203 -7.71 14.06 -12.45
CA THR A 203 -7.80 15.40 -13.02
C THR A 203 -7.67 16.46 -11.92
N ILE A 204 -6.66 17.29 -12.04
CA ILE A 204 -6.38 18.40 -11.12
C ILE A 204 -6.84 19.69 -11.75
N LYS A 205 -7.80 20.36 -11.13
CA LYS A 205 -8.27 21.69 -11.57
C LYS A 205 -7.25 22.76 -11.20
N THR A 206 -6.75 23.49 -12.17
CA THR A 206 -5.84 24.59 -11.94
C THR A 206 -6.39 25.89 -12.56
N ARG A 207 -5.83 27.04 -12.16
CA ARG A 207 -6.21 28.35 -12.76
C ARG A 207 -5.90 28.44 -14.25
N LYS A 208 -4.99 27.59 -14.76
CA LYS A 208 -4.57 27.56 -16.16
C LYS A 208 -5.29 26.48 -16.99
N GLY A 209 -6.24 25.76 -16.39
CA GLY A 209 -6.95 24.64 -16.98
C GLY A 209 -6.70 23.33 -16.23
N ASP A 210 -7.34 22.27 -16.65
CA ASP A 210 -7.25 20.97 -16.03
C ASP A 210 -5.93 20.27 -16.42
N VAL A 211 -5.27 19.66 -15.43
CA VAL A 211 -4.09 18.82 -15.62
C VAL A 211 -4.47 17.39 -15.30
N VAL A 212 -4.24 16.48 -16.26
CA VAL A 212 -4.52 15.05 -16.07
C VAL A 212 -3.22 14.32 -15.76
N VAL A 213 -3.17 13.67 -14.60
CA VAL A 213 -2.07 12.81 -14.16
C VAL A 213 -2.50 11.36 -14.38
N SER A 214 -1.82 10.62 -15.24
CA SER A 214 -2.19 9.26 -15.68
C SER A 214 -1.08 8.21 -15.51
N ALA A 215 0.08 8.60 -14.97
CA ALA A 215 1.20 7.69 -14.76
C ALA A 215 1.85 7.95 -13.39
N ASP A 216 2.46 6.91 -12.82
CA ASP A 216 3.27 7.04 -11.62
C ASP A 216 4.42 8.00 -11.87
N GLU A 217 4.58 8.98 -10.97
CA GLU A 217 5.56 10.06 -11.11
C GLU A 217 6.92 9.68 -10.51
N TYR A 218 6.92 8.76 -9.56
CA TYR A 218 8.10 8.49 -8.73
C TYR A 218 9.18 7.60 -9.38
N PRO A 219 8.92 6.67 -10.34
CA PRO A 219 9.95 5.82 -10.94
C PRO A 219 11.09 6.63 -11.56
N ARG A 220 12.33 6.27 -11.23
CA ARG A 220 13.55 6.91 -11.71
C ARG A 220 14.13 6.10 -12.87
N HIS A 221 13.85 6.54 -14.08
CA HIS A 221 14.34 5.88 -15.28
C HIS A 221 15.87 5.99 -15.41
N GLY A 222 16.49 4.95 -15.94
CA GLY A 222 17.94 4.91 -16.13
C GLY A 222 18.76 4.70 -14.85
N ALA A 223 18.17 4.10 -13.80
CA ALA A 223 18.87 3.80 -12.55
C ALA A 223 20.02 2.82 -12.78
N THR A 224 21.20 3.11 -12.21
CA THR A 224 22.43 2.31 -12.32
C THR A 224 23.09 2.06 -10.97
N LEU A 225 23.85 0.97 -10.86
CA LEU A 225 24.63 0.66 -9.66
C LEU A 225 25.68 1.75 -9.35
N ASP A 226 26.32 2.31 -10.37
CA ASP A 226 27.29 3.39 -10.19
C ASP A 226 26.69 4.66 -9.58
N ALA A 227 25.44 4.97 -9.92
CA ALA A 227 24.70 6.07 -9.30
C ALA A 227 24.33 5.76 -7.85
N MET A 228 23.89 4.53 -7.57
CA MET A 228 23.54 4.09 -6.22
C MET A 228 24.75 4.05 -5.29
N ALA A 229 25.89 3.56 -5.76
CA ALA A 229 27.11 3.46 -4.95
C ALA A 229 27.61 4.83 -4.43
N LYS A 230 27.29 5.94 -5.13
CA LYS A 230 27.66 7.30 -4.73
C LYS A 230 26.78 7.87 -3.59
N LEU A 231 25.65 7.24 -3.30
CA LEU A 231 24.74 7.73 -2.24
C LEU A 231 25.32 7.45 -0.86
N LYS A 232 25.20 8.44 0.02
CA LYS A 232 25.60 8.29 1.42
C LYS A 232 24.52 7.59 2.23
N PRO A 233 24.89 6.87 3.31
CA PRO A 233 23.94 6.40 4.31
C PRO A 233 23.04 7.53 4.80
N ALA A 234 21.73 7.27 4.94
CA ALA A 234 20.75 8.31 5.25
C ALA A 234 20.34 8.36 6.74
N PHE A 235 20.50 7.26 7.47
CA PHE A 235 19.94 7.12 8.82
C PHE A 235 20.99 6.90 9.90
N GLU A 236 22.12 6.31 9.57
CA GLU A 236 23.26 6.09 10.46
C GLU A 236 24.56 6.51 9.77
N LYS A 237 25.50 7.09 10.49
CA LYS A 237 26.76 7.60 9.91
C LYS A 237 27.54 6.53 9.13
N ASP A 238 27.61 5.32 9.67
CA ASP A 238 28.30 4.16 9.10
C ASP A 238 27.30 3.09 8.64
N GLY A 239 26.08 3.50 8.29
CA GLY A 239 25.00 2.64 7.86
C GLY A 239 25.12 2.19 6.42
N THR A 240 24.12 1.39 6.00
CA THR A 240 24.03 0.81 4.66
C THR A 240 22.83 1.28 3.87
N VAL A 241 21.79 1.78 4.56
CA VAL A 241 20.54 2.22 3.96
C VAL A 241 20.68 3.64 3.42
N THR A 242 20.33 3.84 2.15
CA THR A 242 20.42 5.14 1.47
C THR A 242 19.04 5.62 1.02
N ALA A 243 18.94 6.87 0.59
CA ALA A 243 17.74 7.39 -0.06
C ALA A 243 17.36 6.64 -1.35
N GLY A 244 18.31 5.96 -1.99
CA GLY A 244 18.06 5.15 -3.19
C GLY A 244 17.57 3.73 -2.87
N SER A 245 17.86 3.22 -1.68
CA SER A 245 17.45 1.90 -1.20
C SER A 245 16.28 1.93 -0.19
N ALA A 246 15.67 3.09 -0.03
CA ALA A 246 14.44 3.32 0.73
C ALA A 246 13.28 3.63 -0.22
N SER A 247 12.05 3.29 0.17
CA SER A 247 10.85 3.75 -0.51
C SER A 247 10.67 5.26 -0.40
N GLY A 248 9.87 5.85 -1.27
CA GLY A 248 9.61 7.28 -1.28
C GLY A 248 8.54 7.72 -0.27
N ILE A 249 8.45 9.03 -0.13
CA ILE A 249 7.34 9.76 0.48
C ILE A 249 6.39 10.10 -0.67
N ASN A 250 5.15 9.63 -0.61
CA ASN A 250 4.28 9.63 -1.78
C ASN A 250 2.81 9.89 -1.42
N ASP A 251 2.05 10.26 -2.45
CA ASP A 251 0.62 10.48 -2.40
C ASP A 251 -0.08 9.48 -3.32
N GLY A 252 -1.23 8.94 -2.92
CA GLY A 252 -1.98 8.01 -3.77
C GLY A 252 -3.12 7.31 -3.04
N ALA A 253 -3.95 6.61 -3.83
CA ALA A 253 -5.05 5.81 -3.31
C ALA A 253 -5.27 4.56 -4.16
N ALA A 254 -5.88 3.55 -3.54
CA ALA A 254 -6.29 2.32 -4.21
C ALA A 254 -7.55 1.77 -3.54
N ALA A 255 -8.42 1.12 -4.31
CA ALA A 255 -9.66 0.54 -3.83
C ALA A 255 -9.99 -0.76 -4.57
N VAL A 256 -10.65 -1.67 -3.86
CA VAL A 256 -11.22 -2.91 -4.39
C VAL A 256 -12.69 -3.03 -3.99
N VAL A 257 -13.47 -3.73 -4.80
CA VAL A 257 -14.87 -4.03 -4.52
C VAL A 257 -14.98 -5.51 -4.16
N LEU A 258 -15.57 -5.79 -3.00
CA LEU A 258 -15.73 -7.12 -2.42
C LEU A 258 -17.21 -7.51 -2.34
N MET A 259 -17.50 -8.78 -2.59
CA MET A 259 -18.80 -9.41 -2.31
C MET A 259 -18.61 -10.91 -2.15
N THR A 260 -19.68 -11.62 -1.76
CA THR A 260 -19.60 -13.09 -1.77
C THR A 260 -19.66 -13.64 -3.19
N ALA A 261 -19.10 -14.82 -3.41
CA ALA A 261 -19.13 -15.49 -4.72
C ALA A 261 -20.57 -15.73 -5.20
N LYS A 262 -21.48 -16.05 -4.27
CA LYS A 262 -22.90 -16.22 -4.55
C LYS A 262 -23.53 -14.90 -5.04
N GLN A 263 -23.20 -13.78 -4.40
CA GLN A 263 -23.70 -12.47 -4.81
C GLN A 263 -23.11 -12.07 -6.18
N ALA A 264 -21.81 -12.31 -6.40
CA ALA A 264 -21.18 -12.06 -7.69
C ALA A 264 -21.85 -12.84 -8.82
N ALA A 265 -22.11 -14.13 -8.61
CA ALA A 265 -22.82 -14.96 -9.58
C ALA A 265 -24.25 -14.46 -9.84
N LYS A 266 -24.99 -14.07 -8.82
CA LYS A 266 -26.35 -13.52 -8.94
C LYS A 266 -26.38 -12.23 -9.77
N GLU A 267 -25.34 -11.40 -9.65
CA GLU A 267 -25.22 -10.12 -10.37
C GLU A 267 -24.47 -10.25 -11.70
N GLY A 268 -24.06 -11.45 -12.10
CA GLY A 268 -23.30 -11.69 -13.33
C GLY A 268 -21.92 -11.04 -13.31
N LYS A 269 -21.33 -10.83 -12.12
CA LYS A 269 -19.99 -10.26 -11.98
C LYS A 269 -18.93 -11.33 -12.07
N LYS A 270 -17.89 -11.09 -12.86
CA LYS A 270 -16.74 -11.99 -12.98
C LYS A 270 -15.69 -11.62 -11.91
N PRO A 271 -15.36 -12.51 -10.98
CA PRO A 271 -14.30 -12.25 -10.02
C PRO A 271 -12.93 -12.04 -10.67
N LEU A 272 -12.14 -11.09 -10.15
CA LEU A 272 -10.70 -11.00 -10.44
C LEU A 272 -9.96 -12.11 -9.71
N ALA A 273 -10.32 -12.34 -8.44
CA ALA A 273 -9.80 -13.42 -7.60
C ALA A 273 -10.73 -13.64 -6.40
N ARG A 274 -10.62 -14.79 -5.75
CA ARG A 274 -11.17 -15.03 -4.42
C ARG A 274 -10.09 -14.85 -3.35
N ILE A 275 -10.47 -14.40 -2.16
CA ILE A 275 -9.60 -14.31 -0.99
C ILE A 275 -9.56 -15.70 -0.35
N VAL A 276 -8.39 -16.33 -0.36
CA VAL A 276 -8.21 -17.68 0.19
C VAL A 276 -7.95 -17.64 1.69
N SER A 277 -7.06 -16.73 2.09
CA SER A 277 -6.69 -16.54 3.49
C SER A 277 -6.04 -15.19 3.70
N TRP A 278 -5.97 -14.77 4.94
CA TRP A 278 -5.14 -13.67 5.37
C TRP A 278 -4.62 -13.91 6.79
N ALA A 279 -3.51 -13.27 7.13
CA ALA A 279 -2.96 -13.30 8.47
C ALA A 279 -2.16 -12.04 8.77
N GLN A 280 -2.04 -11.75 10.05
CA GLN A 280 -1.13 -10.74 10.58
C GLN A 280 -0.26 -11.37 11.68
N ALA A 281 0.88 -10.76 11.93
CA ALA A 281 1.78 -11.19 12.99
C ALA A 281 2.48 -9.97 13.60
N GLY A 282 2.84 -10.07 14.88
CA GLY A 282 3.70 -9.13 15.57
C GLY A 282 5.16 -9.60 15.55
N VAL A 283 6.08 -8.64 15.52
CA VAL A 283 7.53 -8.84 15.68
C VAL A 283 8.09 -7.70 16.55
N ASP A 284 9.34 -7.81 16.96
CA ASP A 284 10.00 -6.70 17.68
C ASP A 284 9.97 -5.43 16.80
N PRO A 285 9.50 -4.28 17.32
CA PRO A 285 9.50 -3.00 16.61
C PRO A 285 10.86 -2.64 15.99
N LYS A 286 11.97 -2.98 16.65
CA LYS A 286 13.33 -2.72 16.16
C LYS A 286 13.63 -3.35 14.80
N ILE A 287 12.93 -4.42 14.45
CA ILE A 287 13.07 -5.17 13.19
C ILE A 287 11.72 -5.29 12.48
N MET A 288 10.92 -4.23 12.49
CA MET A 288 9.57 -4.21 11.90
C MET A 288 9.55 -4.74 10.46
N GLY A 289 10.64 -4.55 9.70
CA GLY A 289 10.80 -5.01 8.33
C GLY A 289 10.68 -6.53 8.17
N SER A 290 10.86 -7.31 9.25
CA SER A 290 10.70 -8.77 9.24
C SER A 290 9.25 -9.24 9.35
N GLY A 291 8.30 -8.34 9.62
CA GLY A 291 6.88 -8.65 9.80
C GLY A 291 6.24 -9.51 8.69
N PRO A 292 6.57 -9.32 7.40
CA PRO A 292 6.09 -10.17 6.32
C PRO A 292 6.41 -11.66 6.49
N ILE A 293 7.51 -12.00 7.14
CA ILE A 293 7.95 -13.39 7.31
C ILE A 293 6.92 -14.21 8.08
N PRO A 294 6.61 -13.93 9.37
CA PRO A 294 5.61 -14.69 10.09
C PRO A 294 4.19 -14.49 9.53
N ALA A 295 3.84 -13.31 9.01
CA ALA A 295 2.52 -13.06 8.44
C ALA A 295 2.28 -13.91 7.18
N SER A 296 3.25 -13.99 6.26
CA SER A 296 3.14 -14.81 5.05
C SER A 296 3.10 -16.30 5.38
N ARG A 297 3.94 -16.77 6.30
CA ARG A 297 3.89 -18.17 6.77
C ARG A 297 2.51 -18.53 7.34
N ALA A 298 1.93 -17.64 8.14
CA ALA A 298 0.60 -17.85 8.73
C ALA A 298 -0.51 -17.84 7.68
N ALA A 299 -0.46 -16.92 6.70
CA ALA A 299 -1.44 -16.86 5.62
C ALA A 299 -1.34 -18.12 4.72
N LEU A 300 -0.14 -18.52 4.31
CA LEU A 300 0.09 -19.73 3.53
C LEU A 300 -0.40 -20.98 4.27
N LYS A 301 -0.11 -21.10 5.57
CA LYS A 301 -0.61 -22.22 6.39
C LYS A 301 -2.14 -22.29 6.39
N LYS A 302 -2.82 -21.14 6.54
CA LYS A 302 -4.31 -21.08 6.47
C LYS A 302 -4.83 -21.44 5.09
N ALA A 303 -4.12 -21.09 4.02
CA ALA A 303 -4.47 -21.44 2.65
C ALA A 303 -4.20 -22.93 2.32
N GLY A 304 -3.43 -23.63 3.14
CA GLY A 304 -2.94 -24.98 2.83
C GLY A 304 -1.89 -24.95 1.70
N TRP A 305 -1.16 -23.83 1.54
CA TRP A 305 -0.16 -23.62 0.49
C TRP A 305 1.25 -23.61 1.06
N SER A 306 2.19 -24.05 0.24
CA SER A 306 3.63 -23.80 0.41
C SER A 306 4.07 -22.56 -0.35
N VAL A 307 5.26 -22.06 -0.07
CA VAL A 307 5.88 -20.96 -0.84
C VAL A 307 6.04 -21.33 -2.32
N GLY A 308 6.34 -22.59 -2.62
CA GLY A 308 6.51 -23.10 -3.99
C GLY A 308 5.23 -23.09 -4.82
N ASP A 309 4.07 -23.08 -4.18
CA ASP A 309 2.76 -23.03 -4.87
C ASP A 309 2.42 -21.65 -5.44
N LEU A 310 3.13 -20.60 -5.01
CA LEU A 310 2.87 -19.24 -5.46
C LEU A 310 3.34 -19.01 -6.89
N ASP A 311 2.48 -18.40 -7.71
CA ASP A 311 2.80 -17.97 -9.07
C ASP A 311 3.29 -16.54 -9.11
N LEU A 312 2.78 -15.68 -8.21
CA LEU A 312 3.08 -14.25 -8.18
C LEU A 312 3.01 -13.70 -6.75
N ILE A 313 3.92 -12.80 -6.43
CA ILE A 313 4.05 -12.20 -5.11
C ILE A 313 4.22 -10.68 -5.26
N GLU A 314 3.43 -9.92 -4.53
CA GLU A 314 3.63 -8.49 -4.30
C GLU A 314 4.00 -8.27 -2.83
N ALA A 315 5.26 -8.02 -2.56
CA ALA A 315 5.82 -7.74 -1.24
C ALA A 315 6.26 -6.27 -1.19
N ASN A 316 5.68 -5.47 -0.30
CA ASN A 316 6.00 -4.06 -0.23
C ASN A 316 7.49 -3.83 0.12
N GLU A 317 8.12 -2.95 -0.64
CA GLU A 317 9.54 -2.61 -0.51
C GLU A 317 9.68 -1.30 0.31
N ALA A 318 9.43 -1.35 1.61
CA ALA A 318 9.66 -0.18 2.46
C ALA A 318 11.14 0.22 2.45
N PHE A 319 12.02 -0.78 2.48
CA PHE A 319 13.48 -0.65 2.35
C PHE A 319 14.04 -1.88 1.61
N ALA A 320 15.09 -1.69 0.82
CA ALA A 320 15.77 -2.81 0.15
C ALA A 320 16.33 -3.83 1.16
N ALA A 321 16.90 -3.34 2.27
CA ALA A 321 17.38 -4.20 3.36
C ALA A 321 16.29 -5.15 3.87
N GLN A 322 15.10 -4.62 4.11
CA GLN A 322 13.94 -5.38 4.55
C GLN A 322 13.46 -6.37 3.49
N ALA A 323 13.35 -5.93 2.23
CA ALA A 323 12.89 -6.79 1.14
C ALA A 323 13.87 -7.95 0.89
N CYS A 324 15.18 -7.70 0.90
CA CYS A 324 16.20 -8.73 0.80
C CYS A 324 16.14 -9.73 1.95
N ALA A 325 15.92 -9.25 3.20
CA ALA A 325 15.79 -10.12 4.37
C ALA A 325 14.56 -11.02 4.28
N VAL A 326 13.42 -10.48 3.85
CA VAL A 326 12.17 -11.26 3.64
C VAL A 326 12.36 -12.29 2.55
N ASN A 327 12.95 -11.93 1.40
CA ASN A 327 13.25 -12.85 0.31
C ASN A 327 14.15 -14.01 0.77
N LYS A 328 15.21 -13.68 1.52
CA LYS A 328 16.17 -14.66 2.06
C LYS A 328 15.51 -15.64 3.04
N ASP A 329 14.70 -15.13 3.96
CA ASP A 329 14.10 -15.93 5.03
C ASP A 329 12.95 -16.82 4.54
N LEU A 330 12.11 -16.32 3.64
CA LEU A 330 11.00 -17.10 3.06
C LEU A 330 11.46 -18.05 1.96
N GLY A 331 12.61 -17.80 1.34
CA GLY A 331 13.18 -18.68 0.32
C GLY A 331 12.30 -18.82 -0.94
N TRP A 332 11.50 -17.82 -1.24
CA TRP A 332 10.68 -17.82 -2.45
C TRP A 332 11.46 -17.46 -3.70
N ASP A 333 10.90 -17.78 -4.85
CA ASP A 333 11.46 -17.43 -6.15
C ASP A 333 11.34 -15.94 -6.40
N THR A 334 12.44 -15.21 -6.34
CA THR A 334 12.47 -13.75 -6.50
C THR A 334 12.09 -13.29 -7.92
N SER A 335 12.11 -14.19 -8.92
CA SER A 335 11.62 -13.88 -10.26
C SER A 335 10.10 -13.69 -10.32
N LYS A 336 9.38 -14.18 -9.30
CA LYS A 336 7.94 -14.02 -9.12
C LYS A 336 7.56 -12.86 -8.21
N VAL A 337 8.55 -12.15 -7.63
CA VAL A 337 8.33 -11.07 -6.66
C VAL A 337 8.43 -9.72 -7.34
N ASN A 338 7.41 -8.87 -7.15
CA ASN A 338 7.37 -7.50 -7.64
C ASN A 338 7.88 -7.41 -9.09
N VAL A 339 7.23 -8.17 -9.96
CA VAL A 339 7.68 -8.36 -11.35
C VAL A 339 7.64 -7.08 -12.19
N ASN A 340 6.89 -6.10 -11.74
CA ASN A 340 6.78 -4.76 -12.33
C ASN A 340 7.45 -3.66 -11.48
N GLY A 341 8.38 -4.04 -10.58
CA GLY A 341 8.95 -3.13 -9.57
C GLY A 341 8.05 -2.99 -8.36
N GLY A 342 8.60 -2.47 -7.27
CA GLY A 342 7.90 -2.28 -6.01
C GLY A 342 8.02 -0.86 -5.47
N ALA A 343 7.80 -0.68 -4.18
CA ALA A 343 7.66 0.65 -3.56
C ALA A 343 8.92 1.52 -3.62
N ILE A 344 10.11 0.95 -3.75
CA ILE A 344 11.35 1.70 -3.97
C ILE A 344 11.26 2.49 -5.28
N ALA A 345 10.64 1.90 -6.31
CA ALA A 345 10.49 2.53 -7.61
C ALA A 345 9.14 3.25 -7.77
N ILE A 346 8.04 2.59 -7.41
CA ILE A 346 6.67 3.10 -7.63
C ILE A 346 6.29 4.13 -6.56
N GLY A 347 6.78 3.97 -5.33
CA GLY A 347 6.46 4.81 -4.19
C GLY A 347 5.64 4.11 -3.11
N HIS A 348 5.53 4.77 -1.93
CA HIS A 348 4.92 4.22 -0.74
C HIS A 348 3.95 5.21 -0.07
N PRO A 349 2.78 5.50 -0.66
CA PRO A 349 1.71 6.22 0.04
C PRO A 349 1.18 5.33 1.16
N VAL A 350 1.65 5.56 2.40
CA VAL A 350 1.69 4.56 3.48
C VAL A 350 0.34 3.88 3.71
N GLY A 351 -0.73 4.63 3.98
CA GLY A 351 -2.07 4.06 4.23
C GLY A 351 -2.73 3.41 3.02
N ALA A 352 -2.30 3.79 1.80
CA ALA A 352 -2.80 3.22 0.55
C ALA A 352 -2.04 1.96 0.11
N SER A 353 -0.80 1.79 0.54
CA SER A 353 0.13 0.81 -0.02
C SER A 353 -0.37 -0.63 0.06
N GLY A 354 -1.07 -1.01 1.14
CA GLY A 354 -1.64 -2.35 1.26
C GLY A 354 -2.67 -2.68 0.18
N ALA A 355 -3.52 -1.72 -0.17
CA ALA A 355 -4.45 -1.85 -1.28
C ALA A 355 -3.73 -1.75 -2.64
N ARG A 356 -2.72 -0.87 -2.76
CA ARG A 356 -1.94 -0.69 -3.99
C ARG A 356 -1.25 -1.99 -4.41
N VAL A 357 -0.55 -2.67 -3.50
CA VAL A 357 0.13 -3.94 -3.82
C VAL A 357 -0.87 -5.02 -4.22
N LEU A 358 -2.04 -5.07 -3.57
CA LEU A 358 -3.10 -6.01 -3.94
C LEU A 358 -3.66 -5.71 -5.34
N VAL A 359 -3.93 -4.45 -5.66
CA VAL A 359 -4.41 -4.04 -7.00
C VAL A 359 -3.42 -4.45 -8.08
N THR A 360 -2.13 -4.17 -7.91
CA THR A 360 -1.08 -4.57 -8.86
C THR A 360 -1.00 -6.10 -8.99
N LEU A 361 -1.05 -6.83 -7.87
CA LEU A 361 -1.07 -8.29 -7.87
C LEU A 361 -2.22 -8.84 -8.72
N LEU A 362 -3.45 -8.36 -8.50
CA LEU A 362 -4.65 -8.83 -9.19
C LEU A 362 -4.57 -8.60 -10.71
N HIS A 363 -4.15 -7.41 -11.13
CA HIS A 363 -4.03 -7.09 -12.55
C HIS A 363 -2.91 -7.89 -13.23
N GLU A 364 -1.77 -8.07 -12.56
CA GLU A 364 -0.67 -8.86 -13.15
C GLU A 364 -0.99 -10.36 -13.16
N MET A 365 -1.72 -10.87 -12.16
CA MET A 365 -2.24 -12.25 -12.17
C MET A 365 -3.16 -12.48 -13.37
N GLN A 366 -3.98 -11.51 -13.74
CA GLN A 366 -4.83 -11.62 -14.95
C GLN A 366 -3.99 -11.66 -16.22
N LYS A 367 -2.99 -10.78 -16.35
CA LYS A 367 -2.13 -10.67 -17.54
C LYS A 367 -1.29 -11.91 -17.77
N ARG A 368 -0.87 -12.60 -16.71
CA ARG A 368 -0.04 -13.81 -16.76
C ARG A 368 -0.83 -15.11 -16.68
N ASP A 369 -2.15 -15.04 -16.49
CA ASP A 369 -2.99 -16.18 -16.11
C ASP A 369 -2.49 -16.94 -14.86
N SER A 370 -1.87 -16.20 -13.93
CA SER A 370 -1.39 -16.74 -12.65
C SER A 370 -2.57 -17.11 -11.77
N LYS A 371 -2.47 -18.23 -11.05
CA LYS A 371 -3.57 -18.80 -10.27
C LYS A 371 -3.47 -18.51 -8.77
N LYS A 372 -2.27 -18.47 -8.21
CA LYS A 372 -2.03 -18.28 -6.77
C LYS A 372 -1.15 -17.08 -6.53
N GLY A 373 -1.66 -16.09 -5.82
CA GLY A 373 -0.95 -14.85 -5.50
C GLY A 373 -0.87 -14.58 -4.00
N LEU A 374 0.16 -13.86 -3.59
CA LEU A 374 0.36 -13.37 -2.22
C LEU A 374 0.67 -11.88 -2.23
N ALA A 375 -0.06 -11.10 -1.43
CA ALA A 375 0.27 -9.72 -1.10
C ALA A 375 0.75 -9.65 0.36
N THR A 376 1.86 -8.94 0.65
CA THR A 376 2.37 -8.79 2.02
C THR A 376 3.08 -7.48 2.24
N LEU A 377 3.03 -6.97 3.48
CA LEU A 377 3.71 -5.74 3.90
C LEU A 377 4.28 -5.88 5.31
N CYS A 378 5.44 -5.25 5.53
CA CYS A 378 5.88 -4.89 6.87
C CYS A 378 5.10 -3.67 7.37
N ILE A 379 5.02 -3.52 8.67
CA ILE A 379 4.21 -2.50 9.33
C ILE A 379 5.05 -1.90 10.46
N GLY A 380 5.15 -0.58 10.50
CA GLY A 380 5.78 0.15 11.60
C GLY A 380 5.20 -0.28 12.96
N GLY A 381 6.00 -0.18 14.02
CA GLY A 381 5.60 -0.69 15.33
C GLY A 381 5.78 -2.20 15.51
N GLY A 382 6.37 -2.90 14.51
CA GLY A 382 6.71 -4.32 14.61
C GLY A 382 5.56 -5.25 14.28
N MET A 383 5.00 -5.14 13.06
CA MET A 383 3.93 -6.02 12.59
C MET A 383 4.13 -6.41 11.12
N GLY A 384 3.36 -7.37 10.66
CA GLY A 384 3.21 -7.73 9.25
C GLY A 384 1.81 -8.20 8.95
N ILE A 385 1.41 -8.07 7.69
CA ILE A 385 0.14 -8.58 7.15
C ILE A 385 0.38 -9.27 5.83
N ALA A 386 -0.35 -10.35 5.56
CA ALA A 386 -0.30 -11.08 4.30
C ALA A 386 -1.69 -11.57 3.90
N MET A 387 -1.95 -11.64 2.60
CA MET A 387 -3.19 -12.14 2.02
C MET A 387 -2.90 -13.03 0.82
N CYS A 388 -3.47 -14.23 0.81
CA CYS A 388 -3.44 -15.18 -0.29
C CYS A 388 -4.71 -15.02 -1.13
N VAL A 389 -4.55 -14.89 -2.44
CA VAL A 389 -5.65 -14.81 -3.39
C VAL A 389 -5.50 -15.86 -4.48
N ALA A 390 -6.62 -16.38 -5.00
CA ALA A 390 -6.62 -17.37 -6.07
C ALA A 390 -7.54 -16.96 -7.22
N ARG A 391 -7.17 -17.35 -8.43
CA ARG A 391 -7.99 -17.27 -9.64
C ARG A 391 -8.26 -18.70 -10.15
N ASP A 392 -9.46 -18.91 -10.63
CA ASP A 392 -9.85 -20.18 -11.25
C ASP A 392 -9.31 -20.32 -12.68
#